data_df01c7310d67a9d7a6e2335d6d6bbb09
#
_entry.id   df01c7310d67a9d7a6e2335d6d6bbb09
#
_cell.length_a   1.000
_cell.length_b   1.000
_cell.length_c   1.000
_cell.angle_alpha   90.00
_cell.angle_beta   90.00
_cell.angle_gamma   90.00
#
_symmetry.space_group_name_H-M   'P 1'
#
loop_
_entity.id
_entity.type
_entity.pdbx_description
1 polymer ?
#
loop_
_entity_poly.entity_id
_entity_poly.type
_entity_poly.pdbx_seq_one_letter_code
_entity_poly.pdbx_strand_id
1 'polypeptide(L)'
;MRRYYSSEYRVDYKGRSTPSLRHIARSGRGALNRYRELAPYLRRGDRILDAGAGGGEVVYVLRQLGFDASGLEPDEQYARHAREALGVPVATGFVQDATFPAGSFDVVTMYHALEHVEDPCAILSRLRGWMADRGVLLVEVPNVEAACIAPGHRFHFAHFYNFSGDVLEALGRKAGFEPVQTTTSPDGGNLMSVFMAVAQPQPPRFDAANYRRVSAAVRGHTALNYYGSASPYTGPFSRLRTYVTDRRAAQGCETPKQVLDKLIHRSEINL
;
A
#
# COMPACT_ATOMS: atom_id res chain seq x y z
N MET A 1 12.50 5.11 -15.98
CA MET A 1 11.53 4.65 -14.98
C MET A 1 10.10 5.11 -15.25
N ARG A 2 9.78 6.37 -15.54
CA ARG A 2 8.39 6.84 -15.79
C ARG A 2 7.67 6.00 -16.86
N ARG A 3 8.28 5.78 -18.03
CA ARG A 3 7.71 4.94 -19.10
C ARG A 3 7.40 3.52 -18.61
N TYR A 4 8.28 2.94 -17.82
CA TYR A 4 8.10 1.59 -17.27
C TYR A 4 6.86 1.50 -16.38
N TYR A 5 6.67 2.45 -15.43
CA TYR A 5 5.50 2.44 -14.55
C TYR A 5 4.19 2.87 -15.22
N SER A 6 4.25 3.63 -16.35
CA SER A 6 3.04 4.05 -17.04
C SER A 6 2.40 2.98 -17.94
N SER A 7 3.14 1.93 -18.34
CA SER A 7 2.62 0.97 -19.32
C SER A 7 3.22 -0.44 -19.28
N GLU A 8 4.44 -0.62 -18.76
CA GLU A 8 5.19 -1.88 -18.88
C GLU A 8 5.19 -2.69 -17.57
N TYR A 9 5.27 -2.01 -16.42
CA TYR A 9 5.41 -2.64 -15.10
C TYR A 9 4.35 -3.71 -14.81
N ARG A 10 3.08 -3.41 -15.11
CA ARG A 10 1.98 -4.33 -14.80
C ARG A 10 1.92 -5.52 -15.75
N VAL A 11 2.29 -5.32 -17.01
CA VAL A 11 2.36 -6.39 -18.01
C VAL A 11 3.50 -7.33 -17.67
N ASP A 12 4.68 -6.81 -17.35
CA ASP A 12 5.85 -7.60 -16.96
C ASP A 12 5.63 -8.34 -15.64
N TYR A 13 5.03 -7.68 -14.65
CA TYR A 13 4.84 -8.26 -13.33
C TYR A 13 3.62 -9.18 -13.22
N LYS A 14 2.51 -8.92 -13.95
CA LYS A 14 1.25 -9.66 -13.85
C LYS A 14 0.82 -10.37 -15.12
N GLY A 15 1.50 -10.16 -16.24
CA GLY A 15 1.22 -10.81 -17.53
C GLY A 15 -0.15 -10.43 -18.14
N ARG A 16 -0.82 -9.39 -17.64
CA ARG A 16 -2.13 -8.95 -18.12
C ARG A 16 -2.31 -7.45 -17.91
N SER A 17 -2.95 -6.81 -18.88
CA SER A 17 -3.30 -5.39 -18.85
C SER A 17 -4.53 -5.07 -17.98
N THR A 18 -5.41 -6.05 -17.75
CA THR A 18 -6.62 -5.90 -16.93
C THR A 18 -6.67 -6.96 -15.83
N PRO A 19 -7.13 -6.60 -14.60
CA PRO A 19 -7.23 -7.54 -13.50
C PRO A 19 -8.28 -8.63 -13.76
N SER A 20 -7.99 -9.89 -13.44
CA SER A 20 -9.01 -10.97 -13.41
C SER A 20 -9.89 -10.83 -12.16
N LEU A 21 -11.14 -11.38 -12.20
CA LEU A 21 -12.05 -11.35 -11.04
C LEU A 21 -11.43 -11.96 -9.78
N ARG A 22 -10.59 -13.00 -9.92
CA ARG A 22 -9.82 -13.56 -8.80
C ARG A 22 -8.79 -12.56 -8.24
N HIS A 23 -8.14 -11.80 -9.12
CA HIS A 23 -7.23 -10.73 -8.68
C HIS A 23 -8.00 -9.63 -7.94
N ILE A 24 -9.16 -9.21 -8.46
CA ILE A 24 -10.07 -8.26 -7.79
C ILE A 24 -10.47 -8.78 -6.40
N ALA A 25 -10.82 -10.08 -6.28
CA ALA A 25 -11.14 -10.67 -4.97
C ALA A 25 -9.97 -10.59 -3.98
N ARG A 26 -8.74 -10.81 -4.45
CA ARG A 26 -7.53 -10.68 -3.63
C ARG A 26 -7.29 -9.23 -3.22
N SER A 27 -7.31 -8.30 -4.18
CA SER A 27 -7.10 -6.87 -3.92
C SER A 27 -8.20 -6.29 -3.03
N GLY A 28 -9.46 -6.70 -3.25
CA GLY A 28 -10.60 -6.29 -2.41
C GLY A 28 -10.47 -6.75 -0.95
N ARG A 29 -9.99 -7.98 -0.71
CA ARG A 29 -9.69 -8.39 0.67
C ARG A 29 -8.53 -7.60 1.28
N GLY A 30 -7.50 -7.31 0.47
CA GLY A 30 -6.44 -6.40 0.88
C GLY A 30 -6.98 -5.02 1.26
N ALA A 31 -7.88 -4.46 0.42
CA ALA A 31 -8.52 -3.18 0.68
C ALA A 31 -9.35 -3.19 1.97
N LEU A 32 -10.10 -4.26 2.25
CA LEU A 32 -10.84 -4.41 3.51
C LEU A 32 -9.92 -4.50 4.73
N ASN A 33 -8.80 -5.20 4.62
CA ASN A 33 -7.81 -5.25 5.70
C ASN A 33 -7.19 -3.88 5.94
N ARG A 34 -6.81 -3.17 4.89
CA ARG A 34 -6.28 -1.78 4.96
C ARG A 34 -7.30 -0.82 5.57
N TYR A 35 -8.57 -0.97 5.22
CA TYR A 35 -9.63 -0.20 5.88
C TYR A 35 -9.68 -0.46 7.39
N ARG A 36 -9.60 -1.72 7.86
CA ARG A 36 -9.62 -2.03 9.31
C ARG A 36 -8.47 -1.36 10.06
N GLU A 37 -7.29 -1.31 9.45
CA GLU A 37 -6.12 -0.65 10.03
C GLU A 37 -6.27 0.88 10.01
N LEU A 38 -6.93 1.42 8.99
CA LEU A 38 -7.17 2.85 8.84
C LEU A 38 -8.35 3.35 9.68
N ALA A 39 -9.36 2.51 9.91
CA ALA A 39 -10.63 2.86 10.55
C ALA A 39 -10.51 3.63 11.88
N PRO A 40 -9.55 3.31 12.79
CA PRO A 40 -9.38 4.08 14.04
C PRO A 40 -9.03 5.55 13.83
N TYR A 41 -8.53 5.91 12.65
CA TYR A 41 -8.08 7.25 12.30
C TYR A 41 -9.06 8.00 11.40
N LEU A 42 -10.12 7.33 10.91
CA LEU A 42 -11.12 7.91 10.03
C LEU A 42 -12.22 8.63 10.80
N ARG A 43 -12.71 9.70 10.21
CA ARG A 43 -13.89 10.44 10.65
C ARG A 43 -14.90 10.48 9.50
N ARG A 44 -16.17 10.47 9.84
CA ARG A 44 -17.23 10.59 8.83
C ARG A 44 -17.05 11.87 8.02
N GLY A 45 -17.06 11.73 6.69
CA GLY A 45 -16.88 12.84 5.76
C GLY A 45 -15.43 13.17 5.41
N ASP A 46 -14.46 12.42 5.91
CA ASP A 46 -13.05 12.60 5.51
C ASP A 46 -12.89 12.46 4.00
N ARG A 47 -12.10 13.39 3.44
CA ARG A 47 -11.64 13.38 2.05
C ARG A 47 -10.36 12.57 1.98
N ILE A 48 -10.36 11.49 1.21
CA ILE A 48 -9.28 10.51 1.19
C ILE A 48 -8.65 10.45 -0.19
N LEU A 49 -7.32 10.52 -0.26
CA LEU A 49 -6.54 10.25 -1.46
C LEU A 49 -5.76 8.93 -1.30
N ASP A 50 -5.96 7.99 -2.22
CA ASP A 50 -5.10 6.80 -2.35
C ASP A 50 -4.04 7.08 -3.42
N ALA A 51 -2.79 7.31 -2.99
CA ALA A 51 -1.67 7.63 -3.85
C ALA A 51 -0.97 6.34 -4.32
N GLY A 52 -1.13 6.00 -5.59
CA GLY A 52 -0.78 4.70 -6.17
C GLY A 52 -1.96 3.73 -6.09
N ALA A 53 -3.16 4.19 -6.49
CA ALA A 53 -4.44 3.52 -6.27
C ALA A 53 -4.60 2.18 -7.02
N GLY A 54 -3.71 1.85 -7.95
CA GLY A 54 -3.81 0.62 -8.72
C GLY A 54 -5.15 0.48 -9.44
N GLY A 55 -5.83 -0.64 -9.25
CA GLY A 55 -7.14 -0.91 -9.83
C GLY A 55 -8.31 -0.19 -9.14
N GLY A 56 -8.06 0.62 -8.10
CA GLY A 56 -9.08 1.41 -7.41
C GLY A 56 -9.86 0.64 -6.33
N GLU A 57 -9.43 -0.56 -5.95
CA GLU A 57 -10.18 -1.38 -5.00
C GLU A 57 -10.26 -0.76 -3.61
N VAL A 58 -9.19 -0.06 -3.15
CA VAL A 58 -9.20 0.68 -1.89
C VAL A 58 -10.17 1.85 -1.96
N VAL A 59 -10.09 2.64 -3.05
CA VAL A 59 -11.02 3.76 -3.29
C VAL A 59 -12.47 3.27 -3.33
N TYR A 60 -12.72 2.13 -4.00
CA TYR A 60 -14.06 1.54 -4.06
C TYR A 60 -14.59 1.19 -2.67
N VAL A 61 -13.81 0.45 -1.88
CA VAL A 61 -14.21 0.05 -0.52
C VAL A 61 -14.51 1.28 0.35
N LEU A 62 -13.64 2.28 0.35
CA LEU A 62 -13.82 3.50 1.14
C LEU A 62 -15.09 4.26 0.72
N ARG A 63 -15.36 4.37 -0.58
CA ARG A 63 -16.59 5.02 -1.07
C ARG A 63 -17.86 4.25 -0.70
N GLN A 64 -17.85 2.91 -0.76
CA GLN A 64 -18.97 2.09 -0.30
C GLN A 64 -19.22 2.24 1.20
N LEU A 65 -18.21 2.58 1.97
CA LEU A 65 -18.27 2.88 3.41
C LEU A 65 -18.60 4.36 3.72
N GLY A 66 -18.93 5.16 2.71
CA GLY A 66 -19.43 6.53 2.86
C GLY A 66 -18.36 7.63 2.95
N PHE A 67 -17.10 7.33 2.62
CA PHE A 67 -16.03 8.33 2.56
C PHE A 67 -15.94 8.99 1.18
N ASP A 68 -15.47 10.23 1.14
CA ASP A 68 -15.13 10.92 -0.12
C ASP A 68 -13.71 10.55 -0.57
N ALA A 69 -13.58 9.34 -1.14
CA ALA A 69 -12.31 8.79 -1.55
C ALA A 69 -12.07 8.95 -3.05
N SER A 70 -10.84 9.30 -3.40
CA SER A 70 -10.31 9.40 -4.77
C SER A 70 -8.94 8.75 -4.86
N GLY A 71 -8.44 8.52 -6.07
CA GLY A 71 -7.14 7.90 -6.29
C GLY A 71 -6.29 8.60 -7.35
N LEU A 72 -4.98 8.35 -7.26
CA LEU A 72 -4.01 8.74 -8.27
C LEU A 72 -3.17 7.52 -8.65
N GLU A 73 -3.13 7.16 -9.94
CA GLU A 73 -2.43 5.97 -10.45
C GLU A 73 -1.65 6.31 -11.72
N PRO A 74 -0.34 6.03 -11.80
CA PRO A 74 0.46 6.33 -12.97
C PRO A 74 0.16 5.43 -14.18
N ASP A 75 -0.33 4.19 -13.95
CA ASP A 75 -0.70 3.27 -15.03
C ASP A 75 -2.09 3.62 -15.58
N GLU A 76 -2.11 4.10 -16.85
CA GLU A 76 -3.34 4.51 -17.53
C GLU A 76 -4.39 3.39 -17.62
N GLN A 77 -3.97 2.15 -17.84
CA GLN A 77 -4.90 1.03 -18.01
C GLN A 77 -5.58 0.67 -16.68
N TYR A 78 -4.82 0.72 -15.57
CA TYR A 78 -5.36 0.49 -14.23
C TYR A 78 -6.24 1.65 -13.77
N ALA A 79 -5.83 2.89 -14.01
CA ALA A 79 -6.67 4.06 -13.72
C ALA A 79 -7.98 4.04 -14.52
N ARG A 80 -7.92 3.65 -15.82
CA ARG A 80 -9.10 3.46 -16.66
C ARG A 80 -9.98 2.33 -16.13
N HIS A 81 -9.41 1.19 -15.77
CA HIS A 81 -10.16 0.10 -15.16
C HIS A 81 -10.91 0.55 -13.90
N ALA A 82 -10.25 1.32 -13.02
CA ALA A 82 -10.91 1.87 -11.83
C ALA A 82 -12.12 2.74 -12.18
N ARG A 83 -11.98 3.62 -13.17
CA ARG A 83 -13.07 4.49 -13.62
C ARG A 83 -14.21 3.72 -14.29
N GLU A 84 -13.90 2.84 -15.24
CA GLU A 84 -14.89 2.17 -16.08
C GLU A 84 -15.53 0.96 -15.41
N ALA A 85 -14.71 0.10 -14.77
CA ALA A 85 -15.20 -1.15 -14.18
C ALA A 85 -15.71 -0.99 -12.75
N LEU A 86 -15.09 -0.09 -11.95
CA LEU A 86 -15.51 0.16 -10.57
C LEU A 86 -16.34 1.45 -10.41
N GLY A 87 -16.27 2.38 -11.37
CA GLY A 87 -16.97 3.67 -11.29
C GLY A 87 -16.41 4.59 -10.19
N VAL A 88 -15.13 4.49 -9.89
CA VAL A 88 -14.47 5.31 -8.86
C VAL A 88 -13.55 6.37 -9.45
N PRO A 89 -13.41 7.55 -8.83
CA PRO A 89 -12.58 8.63 -9.32
C PRO A 89 -11.10 8.34 -9.10
N VAL A 90 -10.44 7.75 -10.08
CA VAL A 90 -8.99 7.57 -10.11
C VAL A 90 -8.42 8.37 -11.29
N ALA A 91 -7.62 9.38 -10.98
CA ALA A 91 -6.91 10.17 -11.98
C ALA A 91 -5.64 9.42 -12.44
N THR A 92 -5.30 9.57 -13.72
CA THR A 92 -4.03 9.06 -14.24
C THR A 92 -2.94 10.08 -14.00
N GLY A 93 -1.84 9.68 -13.35
CA GLY A 93 -0.71 10.55 -13.13
C GLY A 93 0.21 10.09 -12.01
N PHE A 94 1.39 10.68 -11.99
CA PHE A 94 2.38 10.48 -10.92
C PHE A 94 2.18 11.51 -9.81
N VAL A 95 2.45 11.11 -8.55
CA VAL A 95 2.40 12.02 -7.39
C VAL A 95 3.30 13.25 -7.60
N GLN A 96 4.48 13.06 -8.20
CA GLN A 96 5.43 14.14 -8.45
C GLN A 96 4.95 15.20 -9.46
N ASP A 97 3.97 14.86 -10.31
CA ASP A 97 3.46 15.77 -11.34
C ASP A 97 2.08 16.34 -10.98
N ALA A 98 1.37 15.68 -10.07
CA ALA A 98 0.05 16.11 -9.63
C ALA A 98 0.12 17.38 -8.77
N THR A 99 -0.96 18.15 -8.79
CA THR A 99 -1.11 19.35 -7.96
C THR A 99 -2.51 19.38 -7.39
N PHE A 100 -2.61 19.52 -6.07
CA PHE A 100 -3.84 19.73 -5.34
C PHE A 100 -3.69 20.95 -4.42
N PRO A 101 -4.76 21.69 -4.16
CA PRO A 101 -4.73 22.78 -3.18
C PRO A 101 -4.34 22.26 -1.79
N ALA A 102 -3.75 23.12 -0.97
CA ALA A 102 -3.50 22.81 0.43
C ALA A 102 -4.81 22.50 1.17
N GLY A 103 -4.78 21.51 2.04
CA GLY A 103 -5.96 21.11 2.80
C GLY A 103 -7.01 20.35 1.99
N SER A 104 -6.68 19.83 0.80
CA SER A 104 -7.59 19.05 -0.04
C SER A 104 -7.98 17.71 0.58
N PHE A 105 -7.10 17.12 1.38
CA PHE A 105 -7.29 15.77 1.92
C PHE A 105 -7.10 15.74 3.43
N ASP A 106 -8.02 15.04 4.10
CA ASP A 106 -7.95 14.78 5.53
C ASP A 106 -7.12 13.51 5.81
N VAL A 107 -7.16 12.58 4.85
CA VAL A 107 -6.39 11.32 4.91
C VAL A 107 -5.72 11.07 3.56
N VAL A 108 -4.47 10.61 3.60
CA VAL A 108 -3.77 10.09 2.41
C VAL A 108 -3.28 8.68 2.72
N THR A 109 -3.44 7.77 1.76
CA THR A 109 -2.90 6.41 1.83
C THR A 109 -1.90 6.18 0.71
N MET A 110 -0.86 5.37 0.98
CA MET A 110 0.16 5.01 0.01
C MET A 110 0.60 3.55 0.27
N TYR A 111 0.11 2.63 -0.55
CA TYR A 111 0.36 1.19 -0.38
C TYR A 111 1.28 0.67 -1.48
N HIS A 112 2.46 0.18 -1.11
CA HIS A 112 3.45 -0.37 -2.04
C HIS A 112 3.74 0.55 -3.23
N ALA A 113 3.99 1.82 -2.94
CA ALA A 113 4.30 2.83 -3.94
C ALA A 113 5.55 3.66 -3.56
N LEU A 114 5.83 3.85 -2.26
CA LEU A 114 6.94 4.69 -1.80
C LEU A 114 8.31 4.08 -2.13
N GLU A 115 8.42 2.77 -2.18
CA GLU A 115 9.65 2.05 -2.55
C GLU A 115 10.03 2.21 -4.03
N HIS A 116 9.08 2.66 -4.86
CA HIS A 116 9.25 2.82 -6.30
C HIS A 116 9.55 4.25 -6.76
N VAL A 117 9.57 5.22 -5.85
CA VAL A 117 9.82 6.62 -6.21
C VAL A 117 11.30 6.97 -6.10
N GLU A 118 11.76 7.92 -6.91
CA GLU A 118 13.17 8.35 -6.94
C GLU A 118 13.56 9.17 -5.70
N ASP A 119 12.65 10.00 -5.19
CA ASP A 119 12.84 10.78 -3.95
C ASP A 119 11.63 10.62 -3.03
N PRO A 120 11.67 9.67 -2.10
CA PRO A 120 10.56 9.43 -1.17
C PRO A 120 10.32 10.60 -0.21
N CYS A 121 11.37 11.39 0.13
CA CYS A 121 11.20 12.57 0.98
C CYS A 121 10.41 13.67 0.26
N ALA A 122 10.74 13.94 -1.00
CA ALA A 122 10.01 14.91 -1.83
C ALA A 122 8.55 14.48 -2.03
N ILE A 123 8.29 13.19 -2.23
CA ILE A 123 6.93 12.64 -2.34
C ILE A 123 6.14 12.87 -1.06
N LEU A 124 6.67 12.47 0.10
CA LEU A 124 5.97 12.66 1.37
C LEU A 124 5.74 14.14 1.68
N SER A 125 6.72 15.01 1.40
CA SER A 125 6.57 16.46 1.59
C SER A 125 5.48 17.04 0.68
N ARG A 126 5.35 16.55 -0.55
CA ARG A 126 4.29 16.95 -1.48
C ARG A 126 2.92 16.50 -0.96
N LEU A 127 2.78 15.26 -0.53
CA LEU A 127 1.54 14.77 0.09
C LEU A 127 1.17 15.62 1.30
N ARG A 128 2.15 15.95 2.16
CA ARG A 128 1.93 16.85 3.31
C ARG A 128 1.36 18.21 2.88
N GLY A 129 1.83 18.75 1.77
CA GLY A 129 1.35 20.04 1.23
C GLY A 129 -0.12 20.01 0.79
N TRP A 130 -0.66 18.85 0.45
CA TRP A 130 -2.06 18.67 0.05
C TRP A 130 -3.00 18.36 1.22
N MET A 131 -2.44 17.97 2.34
CA MET A 131 -3.21 17.52 3.50
C MET A 131 -3.68 18.67 4.38
N ALA A 132 -4.82 18.47 5.02
CA ALA A 132 -5.32 19.32 6.08
C ALA A 132 -4.39 19.31 7.30
N ASP A 133 -4.52 20.31 8.16
CA ASP A 133 -3.83 20.32 9.45
C ASP A 133 -4.25 19.10 10.28
N ARG A 134 -3.25 18.41 10.85
CA ARG A 134 -3.44 17.15 11.56
C ARG A 134 -4.06 16.01 10.72
N GLY A 135 -3.97 16.11 9.40
CA GLY A 135 -4.35 15.04 8.51
C GLY A 135 -3.53 13.76 8.75
N VAL A 136 -4.08 12.62 8.40
CA VAL A 136 -3.47 11.30 8.64
C VAL A 136 -2.88 10.75 7.35
N LEU A 137 -1.61 10.35 7.38
CA LEU A 137 -0.96 9.62 6.30
C LEU A 137 -0.71 8.18 6.74
N LEU A 138 -1.14 7.21 5.93
CA LEU A 138 -0.82 5.80 6.12
C LEU A 138 0.06 5.31 4.97
N VAL A 139 1.21 4.75 5.29
CA VAL A 139 2.17 4.20 4.32
C VAL A 139 2.42 2.73 4.61
N GLU A 140 2.28 1.87 3.58
CA GLU A 140 2.67 0.46 3.63
C GLU A 140 3.79 0.20 2.63
N VAL A 141 4.90 -0.38 3.09
CA VAL A 141 6.08 -0.70 2.28
C VAL A 141 6.64 -2.08 2.65
N PRO A 142 7.39 -2.75 1.76
CA PRO A 142 8.12 -3.97 2.11
C PRO A 142 9.12 -3.73 3.24
N ASN A 143 9.16 -4.67 4.19
CA ASN A 143 10.08 -4.64 5.31
C ASN A 143 11.45 -5.19 4.93
N VAL A 144 12.50 -4.39 5.04
CA VAL A 144 13.87 -4.84 4.77
C VAL A 144 14.34 -5.93 5.75
N GLU A 145 13.75 -6.03 6.91
CA GLU A 145 14.07 -7.04 7.93
C GLU A 145 13.28 -8.35 7.75
N ALA A 146 12.41 -8.44 6.73
CA ALA A 146 11.58 -9.61 6.47
C ALA A 146 12.39 -10.89 6.26
N ALA A 147 11.95 -11.99 6.88
CA ALA A 147 12.51 -13.33 6.69
C ALA A 147 11.53 -14.31 6.02
N CYS A 148 10.31 -13.86 5.69
CA CYS A 148 9.25 -14.68 5.10
C CYS A 148 9.43 -14.95 3.60
N ILE A 149 10.31 -14.22 2.92
CA ILE A 149 10.58 -14.32 1.49
C ILE A 149 11.88 -15.10 1.28
N ALA A 150 11.98 -15.91 0.23
CA ALA A 150 13.22 -16.60 -0.08
C ALA A 150 14.37 -15.60 -0.35
N PRO A 151 15.62 -15.87 0.09
CA PRO A 151 16.73 -14.93 -0.02
C PRO A 151 16.95 -14.38 -1.43
N GLY A 152 16.78 -15.21 -2.48
CA GLY A 152 16.93 -14.81 -3.88
C GLY A 152 15.81 -13.87 -4.39
N HIS A 153 14.73 -13.69 -3.64
CA HIS A 153 13.61 -12.81 -3.98
C HIS A 153 13.46 -11.64 -2.99
N ARG A 154 14.41 -11.46 -2.07
CA ARG A 154 14.34 -10.42 -1.04
C ARG A 154 14.33 -9.01 -1.62
N PHE A 155 15.17 -8.75 -2.59
CA PHE A 155 15.28 -7.45 -3.23
C PHE A 155 14.64 -7.50 -4.61
N HIS A 156 13.61 -6.69 -4.80
CA HIS A 156 12.94 -6.58 -6.09
C HIS A 156 13.66 -5.52 -6.94
N PHE A 157 13.91 -5.82 -8.22
CA PHE A 157 14.66 -4.93 -9.13
C PHE A 157 14.01 -3.55 -9.32
N ALA A 158 12.68 -3.45 -9.15
CA ALA A 158 11.95 -2.20 -9.29
C ALA A 158 11.88 -1.37 -8.00
N HIS A 159 12.43 -1.85 -6.87
CA HIS A 159 12.49 -1.09 -5.63
C HIS A 159 13.77 -0.27 -5.56
N PHE A 160 13.64 1.05 -5.59
CA PHE A 160 14.78 1.95 -5.35
C PHE A 160 15.21 1.91 -3.88
N TYR A 161 14.26 1.69 -2.98
CA TYR A 161 14.47 1.71 -1.55
C TYR A 161 13.89 0.47 -0.88
N ASN A 162 14.54 0.07 0.21
CA ASN A 162 14.05 -0.94 1.13
C ASN A 162 14.05 -0.32 2.53
N PHE A 163 12.91 -0.32 3.20
CA PHE A 163 12.69 0.42 4.44
C PHE A 163 12.78 -0.49 5.66
N SER A 164 13.42 0.02 6.74
CA SER A 164 13.15 -0.40 8.12
C SER A 164 12.17 0.58 8.77
N GLY A 165 11.55 0.18 9.88
CA GLY A 165 10.61 1.04 10.59
C GLY A 165 11.23 2.40 10.97
N ASP A 166 12.43 2.39 11.56
CA ASP A 166 13.13 3.61 11.99
C ASP A 166 13.41 4.57 10.81
N VAL A 167 13.81 4.02 9.66
CA VAL A 167 14.09 4.83 8.47
C VAL A 167 12.80 5.43 7.92
N LEU A 168 11.71 4.67 7.90
CA LEU A 168 10.41 5.16 7.45
C LEU A 168 9.89 6.27 8.36
N GLU A 169 10.00 6.11 9.69
CA GLU A 169 9.63 7.14 10.66
C GLU A 169 10.50 8.40 10.54
N ALA A 170 11.81 8.23 10.42
CA ALA A 170 12.74 9.36 10.25
C ALA A 170 12.43 10.15 8.96
N LEU A 171 12.06 9.45 7.89
CA LEU A 171 11.64 10.04 6.63
C LEU A 171 10.34 10.84 6.80
N GLY A 172 9.34 10.25 7.49
CA GLY A 172 8.08 10.92 7.81
C GLY A 172 8.30 12.23 8.60
N ARG A 173 9.14 12.20 9.65
CA ARG A 173 9.49 13.40 10.44
C ARG A 173 10.10 14.50 9.56
N LYS A 174 11.04 14.14 8.72
CA LYS A 174 11.69 15.05 7.78
C LYS A 174 10.69 15.68 6.81
N ALA A 175 9.65 14.94 6.42
CA ALA A 175 8.63 15.37 5.47
C ALA A 175 7.46 16.16 6.11
N GLY A 176 7.47 16.41 7.42
CA GLY A 176 6.42 17.15 8.12
C GLY A 176 5.33 16.29 8.74
N PHE A 177 5.71 15.10 9.17
CA PHE A 177 4.81 14.17 9.86
C PHE A 177 5.40 13.72 11.20
N GLU A 178 4.53 13.41 12.15
CA GLU A 178 4.89 12.72 13.39
C GLU A 178 4.38 11.28 13.31
N PRO A 179 5.24 10.26 13.48
CA PRO A 179 4.80 8.87 13.55
C PRO A 179 3.87 8.65 14.74
N VAL A 180 2.72 8.05 14.50
CA VAL A 180 1.75 7.65 15.51
C VAL A 180 1.96 6.19 15.89
N GLN A 181 2.14 5.34 14.87
CA GLN A 181 2.32 3.92 15.05
C GLN A 181 3.02 3.32 13.83
N THR A 182 3.97 2.42 14.08
CA THR A 182 4.56 1.56 13.04
C THR A 182 4.37 0.11 13.44
N THR A 183 3.72 -0.67 12.57
CA THR A 183 3.45 -2.10 12.76
C THR A 183 4.06 -2.92 11.65
N THR A 184 4.25 -4.20 11.94
CA THR A 184 4.73 -5.18 10.97
C THR A 184 3.62 -6.16 10.67
N SER A 185 3.42 -6.53 9.40
CA SER A 185 2.45 -7.57 9.02
C SER A 185 2.71 -8.88 9.76
N PRO A 186 1.69 -9.74 9.97
CA PRO A 186 1.83 -10.98 10.74
C PRO A 186 2.90 -11.94 10.21
N ASP A 187 3.22 -11.88 8.92
CA ASP A 187 4.29 -12.65 8.29
C ASP A 187 5.65 -11.94 8.32
N GLY A 188 5.70 -10.70 8.84
CA GLY A 188 6.90 -9.86 8.88
C GLY A 188 7.25 -9.20 7.55
N GLY A 189 6.48 -9.43 6.49
CA GLY A 189 6.82 -9.03 5.11
C GLY A 189 6.69 -7.54 4.84
N ASN A 190 5.76 -6.86 5.51
CA ASN A 190 5.48 -5.44 5.28
C ASN A 190 5.56 -4.63 6.57
N LEU A 191 5.91 -3.38 6.42
CA LEU A 191 5.77 -2.33 7.43
C LEU A 191 4.56 -1.47 7.08
N MET A 192 3.78 -1.11 8.08
CA MET A 192 2.73 -0.13 7.96
C MET A 192 2.93 0.96 9.01
N SER A 193 3.09 2.19 8.57
CA SER A 193 3.25 3.35 9.45
C SER A 193 2.09 4.31 9.28
N VAL A 194 1.54 4.74 10.40
CA VAL A 194 0.55 5.80 10.48
C VAL A 194 1.24 7.05 11.00
N PHE A 195 1.01 8.15 10.32
CA PHE A 195 1.60 9.43 10.61
C PHE A 195 0.52 10.49 10.77
N MET A 196 0.78 11.49 11.61
CA MET A 196 -0.03 12.69 11.72
C MET A 196 0.73 13.88 11.12
N ALA A 197 0.07 14.65 10.27
CA ALA A 197 0.63 15.88 9.72
C ALA A 197 0.90 16.89 10.83
N VAL A 198 2.09 17.51 10.82
CA VAL A 198 2.50 18.55 11.78
C VAL A 198 2.80 19.85 11.05
N ALA A 199 2.71 20.97 11.77
CA ALA A 199 2.90 22.31 11.20
C ALA A 199 4.35 22.54 10.71
N GLN A 200 5.31 21.93 11.39
CA GLN A 200 6.74 22.09 11.07
C GLN A 200 7.39 20.70 10.96
N PRO A 201 8.23 20.46 9.92
CA PRO A 201 9.06 19.29 9.85
C PRO A 201 9.91 19.14 11.11
N GLN A 202 10.09 17.89 11.55
CA GLN A 202 10.90 17.57 12.71
C GLN A 202 12.25 17.00 12.26
N PRO A 203 13.32 17.22 13.01
CA PRO A 203 14.59 16.56 12.71
C PRO A 203 14.39 15.04 12.72
N PRO A 204 14.98 14.32 11.76
CA PRO A 204 14.93 12.86 11.76
C PRO A 204 15.59 12.32 13.02
N ARG A 205 14.97 11.33 13.64
CA ARG A 205 15.57 10.59 14.76
C ARG A 205 16.07 9.26 14.23
N PHE A 206 17.32 8.95 14.46
CA PHE A 206 17.93 7.70 14.06
C PHE A 206 18.35 6.91 15.31
N ASP A 207 17.88 5.67 15.40
CA ASP A 207 18.43 4.73 16.38
C ASP A 207 19.79 4.23 15.88
N ALA A 208 20.85 4.42 16.68
CA ALA A 208 22.17 3.91 16.38
C ALA A 208 22.19 2.37 16.24
N ALA A 209 21.23 1.66 16.85
CA ALA A 209 21.07 0.22 16.72
C ALA A 209 20.44 -0.20 15.39
N ASN A 210 19.75 0.69 14.66
CA ASN A 210 19.09 0.36 13.41
C ASN A 210 20.05 -0.28 12.39
N TYR A 211 21.22 0.30 12.19
CA TYR A 211 22.22 -0.26 11.28
C TYR A 211 22.62 -1.70 11.64
N ARG A 212 22.87 -1.94 12.93
CA ARG A 212 23.25 -3.29 13.42
C ARG A 212 22.11 -4.28 13.24
N ARG A 213 20.87 -3.89 13.57
CA ARG A 213 19.66 -4.71 13.44
C ARG A 213 19.41 -5.07 11.99
N VAL A 214 19.34 -4.09 11.09
CA VAL A 214 19.11 -4.30 9.65
C VAL A 214 20.25 -5.12 9.03
N SER A 215 21.51 -4.80 9.36
CA SER A 215 22.66 -5.57 8.88
C SER A 215 22.64 -7.02 9.35
N ALA A 216 22.25 -7.27 10.58
CA ALA A 216 22.10 -8.62 11.12
C ALA A 216 20.97 -9.38 10.42
N ALA A 217 19.80 -8.75 10.21
CA ALA A 217 18.67 -9.33 9.50
C ALA A 217 19.02 -9.66 8.03
N VAL A 218 19.74 -8.76 7.34
CA VAL A 218 20.18 -9.00 5.95
C VAL A 218 21.19 -10.13 5.85
N ARG A 219 22.24 -10.11 6.71
CA ARG A 219 23.28 -11.13 6.72
C ARG A 219 22.78 -12.49 7.21
N GLY A 220 21.88 -12.50 8.19
CA GLY A 220 21.26 -13.70 8.74
C GLY A 220 20.26 -14.37 7.82
N HIS A 221 19.78 -13.67 6.80
CA HIS A 221 18.78 -14.20 5.86
C HIS A 221 19.48 -15.03 4.75
N THR A 222 20.04 -16.15 5.11
CA THR A 222 20.70 -17.12 4.23
C THR A 222 19.72 -18.22 3.80
N ALA A 223 20.07 -18.96 2.74
CA ALA A 223 19.32 -20.12 2.31
C ALA A 223 19.18 -21.15 3.44
N LEU A 224 20.27 -21.38 4.19
CA LEU A 224 20.27 -22.32 5.33
C LEU A 224 19.25 -21.90 6.40
N ASN A 225 19.26 -20.65 6.82
CA ASN A 225 18.33 -20.14 7.83
C ASN A 225 16.90 -20.10 7.32
N TYR A 226 16.69 -19.77 6.04
CA TYR A 226 15.37 -19.77 5.44
C TYR A 226 14.77 -21.16 5.36
N TYR A 227 15.49 -22.15 4.80
CA TYR A 227 15.02 -23.53 4.69
C TYR A 227 15.02 -24.27 6.03
N GLY A 228 15.75 -23.80 7.04
CA GLY A 228 15.68 -24.27 8.43
C GLY A 228 14.48 -23.69 9.22
N SER A 229 13.77 -22.70 8.66
CA SER A 229 12.59 -22.08 9.28
C SER A 229 11.27 -22.71 8.80
N ALA A 230 10.14 -22.31 9.40
CA ALA A 230 8.82 -22.75 8.96
C ALA A 230 8.34 -22.07 7.67
N SER A 231 8.89 -20.90 7.32
CA SER A 231 8.40 -20.02 6.22
C SER A 231 8.29 -20.72 4.86
N PRO A 232 9.30 -21.49 4.36
CA PRO A 232 9.22 -22.14 3.06
C PRO A 232 8.15 -23.23 3.01
N TYR A 233 7.83 -23.82 4.14
CA TYR A 233 6.89 -24.95 4.22
C TYR A 233 5.45 -24.50 4.44
N THR A 234 5.24 -23.43 5.20
CA THR A 234 3.90 -22.86 5.46
C THR A 234 3.42 -21.99 4.30
N GLY A 235 4.34 -21.34 3.57
CA GLY A 235 4.03 -20.48 2.43
C GLY A 235 3.17 -21.11 1.34
N PRO A 236 3.45 -22.34 0.85
CA PRO A 236 2.63 -23.01 -0.15
C PRO A 236 1.19 -23.26 0.32
N PHE A 237 0.98 -23.67 1.57
CA PHE A 237 -0.36 -23.88 2.14
C PHE A 237 -1.13 -22.56 2.25
N SER A 238 -0.47 -21.50 2.71
CA SER A 238 -1.09 -20.18 2.80
C SER A 238 -1.47 -19.64 1.41
N ARG A 239 -0.63 -19.85 0.41
CA ARG A 239 -0.91 -19.49 -1.00
C ARG A 239 -2.08 -20.29 -1.57
N LEU A 240 -2.14 -21.61 -1.31
CA LEU A 240 -3.26 -22.45 -1.73
C LEU A 240 -4.56 -22.01 -1.06
N ARG A 241 -4.54 -21.78 0.26
CA ARG A 241 -5.70 -21.26 0.99
C ARG A 241 -6.17 -19.92 0.40
N THR A 242 -5.25 -19.01 0.16
CA THR A 242 -5.53 -17.73 -0.47
C THR A 242 -6.14 -17.92 -1.86
N TYR A 243 -5.55 -18.77 -2.68
CA TYR A 243 -6.06 -19.08 -4.02
C TYR A 243 -7.51 -19.59 -4.00
N VAL A 244 -7.81 -20.57 -3.12
CA VAL A 244 -9.15 -21.14 -2.97
C VAL A 244 -10.13 -20.08 -2.48
N THR A 245 -9.72 -19.25 -1.51
CA THR A 245 -10.55 -18.17 -0.97
C THR A 245 -10.87 -17.12 -2.03
N ASP A 246 -9.86 -16.71 -2.83
CA ASP A 246 -10.04 -15.75 -3.93
C ASP A 246 -10.99 -16.30 -4.99
N ARG A 247 -10.81 -17.58 -5.37
CA ARG A 247 -11.67 -18.25 -6.34
C ARG A 247 -13.11 -18.32 -5.86
N ARG A 248 -13.33 -18.68 -4.59
CA ARG A 248 -14.68 -18.76 -3.99
C ARG A 248 -15.33 -17.37 -3.91
N ALA A 249 -14.57 -16.33 -3.60
CA ALA A 249 -15.08 -14.97 -3.58
C ALA A 249 -15.52 -14.49 -4.97
N ALA A 250 -14.76 -14.83 -6.01
CA ALA A 250 -15.08 -14.49 -7.40
C ALA A 250 -16.15 -15.39 -8.04
N GLN A 251 -16.48 -16.54 -7.43
CA GLN A 251 -17.43 -17.48 -7.99
C GLN A 251 -18.86 -16.88 -8.07
N GLY A 252 -19.49 -17.01 -9.24
CA GLY A 252 -20.83 -16.48 -9.49
C GLY A 252 -20.88 -14.95 -9.67
N CYS A 253 -19.71 -14.31 -9.81
CA CYS A 253 -19.62 -12.90 -10.17
C CYS A 253 -19.18 -12.76 -11.63
N GLU A 254 -19.77 -11.81 -12.32
CA GLU A 254 -19.47 -11.48 -13.72
C GLU A 254 -18.66 -10.19 -13.84
N THR A 255 -18.75 -9.31 -12.85
CA THR A 255 -18.11 -8.00 -12.85
C THR A 255 -17.21 -7.80 -11.62
N PRO A 256 -16.18 -6.92 -11.72
CA PRO A 256 -15.35 -6.49 -10.59
C PRO A 256 -16.18 -5.94 -9.42
N LYS A 257 -17.21 -5.13 -9.71
CA LYS A 257 -18.12 -4.57 -8.70
C LYS A 257 -18.78 -5.65 -7.86
N GLN A 258 -19.40 -6.65 -8.52
CA GLN A 258 -20.07 -7.77 -7.83
C GLN A 258 -19.14 -8.51 -6.87
N VAL A 259 -17.85 -8.65 -7.24
CA VAL A 259 -16.86 -9.27 -6.37
C VAL A 259 -16.62 -8.42 -5.12
N LEU A 260 -16.42 -7.13 -5.29
CA LEU A 260 -16.15 -6.21 -4.17
C LEU A 260 -17.37 -6.06 -3.26
N ASP A 261 -18.57 -5.89 -3.81
CA ASP A 261 -19.83 -5.81 -3.06
C ASP A 261 -20.04 -7.07 -2.21
N LYS A 262 -19.83 -8.24 -2.81
CA LYS A 262 -19.92 -9.52 -2.09
C LYS A 262 -18.91 -9.63 -0.95
N LEU A 263 -17.70 -9.09 -1.11
CA LEU A 263 -16.69 -9.05 -0.07
C LEU A 263 -17.07 -8.09 1.06
N ILE A 264 -17.55 -6.89 0.72
CA ILE A 264 -17.99 -5.88 1.70
C ILE A 264 -19.15 -6.44 2.54
N HIS A 265 -20.19 -6.99 1.92
CA HIS A 265 -21.32 -7.59 2.63
C HIS A 265 -20.91 -8.72 3.58
N ARG A 266 -19.92 -9.54 3.21
CA ARG A 266 -19.42 -10.64 4.06
C ARG A 266 -18.48 -10.19 5.18
N SER A 267 -17.98 -8.98 5.11
CA SER A 267 -16.99 -8.48 6.07
C SER A 267 -17.60 -8.02 7.39
N GLU A 268 -18.96 -7.98 7.50
CA GLU A 268 -19.71 -7.49 8.68
C GLU A 268 -19.23 -6.10 9.15
N ILE A 269 -18.64 -5.33 8.24
CA ILE A 269 -18.27 -3.95 8.52
C ILE A 269 -19.57 -3.16 8.53
N ASN A 270 -20.01 -2.76 9.72
CA ASN A 270 -21.18 -1.90 9.89
C ASN A 270 -20.88 -0.51 9.32
N LEU A 271 -21.77 -0.07 8.41
CA LEU A 271 -21.82 1.29 7.85
C LEU A 271 -22.20 2.34 8.89
#